data_f2f6a77c0baeef0c2a244d6d88606fc0
#
_entry.id   f2f6a77c0baeef0c2a244d6d88606fc0
#
_cell.length_a   1.000
_cell.length_b   1.000
_cell.length_c   1.000
_cell.angle_alpha   90.00
_cell.angle_beta   90.00
_cell.angle_gamma   90.00
#
_symmetry.space_group_name_H-M   'P 1'
#
loop_
_entity.id
_entity.type
_entity.pdbx_description
1 polymer ?
#
loop_
_entity_poly.entity_id
_entity_poly.type
_entity_poly.pdbx_seq_one_letter_code
_entity_poly.pdbx_strand_id
1 'polypeptide(L)'
;MSDVLTKSDLYDSALTEIAAFPELATRVQAGDVLITQQIAAIAQMLAMLSWQIGVAEVEPWTRARDSMVLADATAKGVLPYAKPPRWRINIKNNSTTNTVIAAGRRLLDSKSHIWQVIDGATVAPDAVASVTAIQHESKTLTHTVSSTRNFYKIQIPELDIDQYLTQIEVIRTTDQIKLTQAQRFNNSEPGELVYHLMSDESMRLWVEFGLTDVAGYVPNLGEQFDIVLHYTYGPTSMASATPFGFEYSFASETDKRTELFAETQLAAGALPPNIVEMREITSFPSIYDENAVYMAEFQFLLTRTCTVCLSLCVE
;
A
#
# COMPACT_ATOMS: atom_id res chain seq x y z
N MET A 1 -26.62 -2.01 -17.59
CA MET A 1 -25.55 -1.77 -18.60
C MET A 1 -26.18 -0.91 -19.65
N SER A 2 -25.79 0.35 -19.80
CA SER A 2 -26.19 1.13 -20.96
C SER A 2 -25.59 0.46 -22.20
N ASP A 3 -26.41 0.22 -23.22
CA ASP A 3 -25.91 -0.32 -24.49
C ASP A 3 -24.96 0.71 -25.10
N VAL A 4 -23.72 0.33 -25.28
CA VAL A 4 -22.73 1.20 -25.95
C VAL A 4 -23.10 1.27 -27.41
N LEU A 5 -23.49 2.47 -27.86
CA LEU A 5 -23.86 2.70 -29.24
C LEU A 5 -22.66 2.56 -30.17
N THR A 6 -22.80 1.74 -31.20
CA THR A 6 -21.76 1.58 -32.20
C THR A 6 -21.80 2.70 -33.25
N LYS A 7 -20.73 2.84 -34.04
CA LYS A 7 -20.71 3.77 -35.19
C LYS A 7 -21.85 3.47 -36.16
N SER A 8 -22.16 2.19 -36.40
CA SER A 8 -23.22 1.77 -37.32
C SER A 8 -24.59 2.25 -36.84
N ASP A 9 -24.88 2.03 -35.53
CA ASP A 9 -26.16 2.41 -34.94
C ASP A 9 -26.38 3.93 -35.04
N LEU A 10 -25.36 4.71 -34.76
CA LEU A 10 -25.41 6.17 -34.84
C LEU A 10 -25.52 6.68 -36.29
N TYR A 11 -24.81 6.02 -37.20
CA TYR A 11 -24.86 6.36 -38.62
C TYR A 11 -26.24 6.06 -39.22
N ASP A 12 -26.81 4.88 -38.94
CA ASP A 12 -28.12 4.46 -39.41
C ASP A 12 -29.24 5.33 -38.79
N SER A 13 -29.12 5.71 -37.53
CA SER A 13 -30.03 6.65 -36.87
C SER A 13 -30.00 8.01 -37.56
N ALA A 14 -28.80 8.53 -37.87
CA ALA A 14 -28.64 9.80 -38.54
C ALA A 14 -29.23 9.77 -39.97
N LEU A 15 -29.07 8.67 -40.70
CA LEU A 15 -29.68 8.50 -42.03
C LEU A 15 -31.23 8.47 -41.94
N THR A 16 -31.75 7.82 -40.91
CA THR A 16 -33.20 7.76 -40.68
C THR A 16 -33.81 9.16 -40.43
N GLU A 17 -33.10 9.98 -39.62
CA GLU A 17 -33.51 11.36 -39.35
C GLU A 17 -33.41 12.27 -40.59
N ILE A 18 -32.35 12.08 -41.39
CA ILE A 18 -32.15 12.85 -42.65
C ILE A 18 -33.25 12.54 -43.68
N ALA A 19 -33.80 11.32 -43.64
CA ALA A 19 -34.91 10.96 -44.54
C ALA A 19 -36.16 11.86 -44.37
N ALA A 20 -36.30 12.52 -43.22
CA ALA A 20 -37.37 13.50 -42.97
C ALA A 20 -37.16 14.83 -43.72
N PHE A 21 -35.95 15.06 -44.27
CA PHE A 21 -35.59 16.29 -44.99
C PHE A 21 -35.36 16.01 -46.48
N PRO A 22 -36.35 16.23 -47.39
CA PRO A 22 -36.32 15.77 -48.77
C PRO A 22 -35.08 16.24 -49.57
N GLU A 23 -34.62 17.48 -49.34
CA GLU A 23 -33.46 18.04 -50.03
C GLU A 23 -32.15 17.32 -49.67
N LEU A 24 -31.97 16.99 -48.38
CA LEU A 24 -30.79 16.28 -47.90
C LEU A 24 -30.89 14.78 -48.24
N ALA A 25 -32.08 14.18 -48.07
CA ALA A 25 -32.31 12.79 -48.42
C ALA A 25 -31.96 12.46 -49.87
N THR A 26 -32.36 13.35 -50.83
CA THR A 26 -32.04 13.18 -52.26
C THR A 26 -30.52 13.21 -52.49
N ARG A 27 -29.77 14.08 -51.80
CA ARG A 27 -28.31 14.17 -51.91
C ARG A 27 -27.60 12.96 -51.31
N VAL A 28 -28.08 12.46 -50.16
CA VAL A 28 -27.55 11.27 -49.55
C VAL A 28 -27.80 10.03 -50.42
N GLN A 29 -29.01 9.89 -50.99
CA GLN A 29 -29.33 8.82 -51.95
C GLN A 29 -28.50 8.90 -53.23
N ALA A 30 -28.14 10.11 -53.67
CA ALA A 30 -27.23 10.34 -54.82
C ALA A 30 -25.75 10.03 -54.47
N GLY A 31 -25.45 9.66 -53.22
CA GLY A 31 -24.09 9.33 -52.83
C GLY A 31 -23.18 10.54 -52.61
N ASP A 32 -23.72 11.70 -52.21
CA ASP A 32 -22.90 12.89 -51.92
C ASP A 32 -21.84 12.56 -50.86
N VAL A 33 -20.60 12.48 -51.30
CA VAL A 33 -19.45 12.06 -50.47
C VAL A 33 -19.21 13.05 -49.32
N LEU A 34 -19.47 14.33 -49.49
CA LEU A 34 -19.25 15.33 -48.46
C LEU A 34 -20.18 15.10 -47.28
N ILE A 35 -21.47 14.88 -47.52
CA ILE A 35 -22.48 14.69 -46.49
C ILE A 35 -22.25 13.34 -45.80
N THR A 36 -22.03 12.28 -46.56
CA THR A 36 -21.85 10.94 -45.99
C THR A 36 -20.58 10.85 -45.15
N GLN A 37 -19.50 11.50 -45.54
CA GLN A 37 -18.25 11.56 -44.74
C GLN A 37 -18.43 12.36 -43.46
N GLN A 38 -19.14 13.51 -43.51
CA GLN A 38 -19.41 14.30 -42.30
C GLN A 38 -20.25 13.47 -41.28
N ILE A 39 -21.32 12.82 -41.73
CA ILE A 39 -22.13 11.97 -40.89
C ILE A 39 -21.28 10.83 -40.29
N ALA A 40 -20.46 10.17 -41.11
CA ALA A 40 -19.61 9.09 -40.66
C ALA A 40 -18.56 9.56 -39.65
N ALA A 41 -18.00 10.76 -39.79
CA ALA A 41 -17.04 11.34 -38.85
C ALA A 41 -17.72 11.67 -37.49
N ILE A 42 -18.90 12.28 -37.52
CA ILE A 42 -19.67 12.61 -36.31
C ILE A 42 -20.11 11.31 -35.61
N ALA A 43 -20.61 10.31 -36.35
CA ALA A 43 -20.99 9.03 -35.79
C ALA A 43 -19.80 8.31 -35.13
N GLN A 44 -18.59 8.42 -35.72
CA GLN A 44 -17.38 7.88 -35.09
C GLN A 44 -17.03 8.58 -33.79
N MET A 45 -17.10 9.92 -33.75
CA MET A 45 -16.82 10.69 -32.53
C MET A 45 -17.83 10.37 -31.41
N LEU A 46 -19.10 10.27 -31.75
CA LEU A 46 -20.16 9.93 -30.79
C LEU A 46 -20.04 8.47 -30.31
N ALA A 47 -19.65 7.54 -31.16
CA ALA A 47 -19.39 6.16 -30.74
C ALA A 47 -18.22 6.05 -29.77
N MET A 48 -17.13 6.82 -30.00
CA MET A 48 -16.03 6.92 -29.05
C MET A 48 -16.47 7.50 -27.71
N LEU A 49 -17.30 8.54 -27.73
CA LEU A 49 -17.86 9.14 -26.52
C LEU A 49 -18.76 8.17 -25.78
N SER A 50 -19.67 7.47 -26.48
CA SER A 50 -20.53 6.44 -25.91
C SER A 50 -19.72 5.32 -25.24
N TRP A 51 -18.65 4.89 -25.93
CA TRP A 51 -17.72 3.90 -25.32
C TRP A 51 -17.06 4.42 -24.05
N GLN A 52 -16.57 5.67 -24.05
CA GLN A 52 -15.96 6.30 -22.87
C GLN A 52 -16.95 6.41 -21.69
N ILE A 53 -18.22 6.78 -21.98
CA ILE A 53 -19.29 6.82 -20.97
C ILE A 53 -19.55 5.42 -20.41
N GLY A 54 -19.66 4.40 -21.27
CA GLY A 54 -19.84 3.02 -20.85
C GLY A 54 -18.69 2.49 -19.98
N VAL A 55 -17.46 2.88 -20.30
CA VAL A 55 -16.29 2.57 -19.45
C VAL A 55 -16.40 3.30 -18.11
N ALA A 56 -16.69 4.60 -18.09
CA ALA A 56 -16.82 5.39 -16.87
C ALA A 56 -17.95 4.90 -15.96
N GLU A 57 -19.03 4.37 -16.51
CA GLU A 57 -20.14 3.78 -15.76
C GLU A 57 -19.75 2.49 -15.03
N VAL A 58 -18.85 1.70 -15.59
CA VAL A 58 -18.42 0.39 -15.05
C VAL A 58 -17.20 0.49 -14.16
N GLU A 59 -16.34 1.50 -14.39
CA GLU A 59 -15.08 1.67 -13.65
C GLU A 59 -15.21 1.80 -12.13
N PRO A 60 -16.23 2.47 -11.57
CA PRO A 60 -16.39 2.56 -10.11
C PRO A 60 -16.73 1.23 -9.43
N TRP A 61 -17.00 0.18 -10.22
CA TRP A 61 -17.49 -1.11 -9.73
C TRP A 61 -16.47 -2.24 -9.97
N THR A 62 -16.97 -3.46 -10.12
CA THR A 62 -16.17 -4.69 -10.21
C THR A 62 -15.21 -4.76 -11.42
N ARG A 63 -15.38 -3.88 -12.41
CA ARG A 63 -14.55 -3.81 -13.63
C ARG A 63 -13.66 -2.56 -13.70
N ALA A 64 -13.44 -1.90 -12.56
CA ALA A 64 -12.53 -0.78 -12.51
C ALA A 64 -11.14 -1.13 -13.08
N ARG A 65 -10.52 -0.22 -13.82
CA ARG A 65 -9.13 -0.38 -14.29
C ARG A 65 -8.19 -0.43 -13.10
N ASP A 66 -7.06 -1.09 -13.25
CA ASP A 66 -6.06 -1.25 -12.19
C ASP A 66 -5.59 0.11 -11.64
N SER A 67 -5.44 1.12 -12.52
CA SER A 67 -5.12 2.49 -12.11
C SER A 67 -6.17 3.10 -11.18
N MET A 68 -7.46 2.84 -11.42
CA MET A 68 -8.54 3.31 -10.55
C MET A 68 -8.56 2.56 -9.22
N VAL A 69 -8.30 1.25 -9.24
CA VAL A 69 -8.18 0.44 -8.01
C VAL A 69 -7.03 0.96 -7.15
N LEU A 70 -5.87 1.25 -7.75
CA LEU A 70 -4.70 1.77 -7.03
C LEU A 70 -4.95 3.18 -6.48
N ALA A 71 -5.61 4.05 -7.25
CA ALA A 71 -5.99 5.37 -6.78
C ALA A 71 -6.97 5.32 -5.60
N ASP A 72 -7.99 4.45 -5.67
CA ASP A 72 -8.95 4.24 -4.59
C ASP A 72 -8.28 3.59 -3.37
N ALA A 73 -7.42 2.59 -3.57
CA ALA A 73 -6.63 1.98 -2.51
C ALA A 73 -5.77 3.02 -1.77
N THR A 74 -5.08 3.87 -2.53
CA THR A 74 -4.26 4.96 -1.98
C THR A 74 -5.12 5.94 -1.18
N ALA A 75 -6.28 6.35 -1.73
CA ALA A 75 -7.21 7.25 -1.05
C ALA A 75 -7.79 6.65 0.24
N LYS A 76 -7.89 5.33 0.33
CA LYS A 76 -8.30 4.57 1.53
C LYS A 76 -7.15 4.20 2.46
N GLY A 77 -5.91 4.61 2.14
CA GLY A 77 -4.72 4.28 2.92
C GLY A 77 -4.28 2.81 2.81
N VAL A 78 -4.77 2.09 1.82
CA VAL A 78 -4.36 0.71 1.52
C VAL A 78 -3.16 0.76 0.58
N LEU A 79 -2.00 0.40 1.09
CA LEU A 79 -0.73 0.40 0.35
C LEU A 79 -0.23 -1.03 0.17
N PRO A 80 0.59 -1.29 -0.85
CA PRO A 80 1.15 -2.61 -1.13
C PRO A 80 2.27 -2.96 -0.12
N TYR A 81 1.93 -3.02 1.16
CA TYR A 81 2.84 -3.39 2.23
C TYR A 81 2.74 -4.86 2.58
N ALA A 82 3.89 -5.49 2.76
CA ALA A 82 4.00 -6.83 3.34
C ALA A 82 3.71 -6.80 4.84
N LYS A 83 3.31 -7.93 5.39
CA LYS A 83 3.17 -8.10 6.84
C LYS A 83 4.36 -8.92 7.33
N PRO A 84 5.18 -8.37 8.26
CA PRO A 84 6.33 -9.08 8.77
C PRO A 84 5.92 -10.26 9.67
N PRO A 85 6.62 -11.40 9.59
CA PRO A 85 6.39 -12.52 10.49
C PRO A 85 6.82 -12.18 11.93
N ARG A 86 6.14 -12.79 12.89
CA ARG A 86 6.43 -12.64 14.32
C ARG A 86 6.58 -14.01 14.96
N TRP A 87 7.60 -14.12 15.80
CA TRP A 87 7.89 -15.33 16.53
C TRP A 87 8.15 -15.03 17.99
N ARG A 88 7.77 -15.98 18.85
CA ARG A 88 8.23 -16.03 20.23
C ARG A 88 9.55 -16.79 20.25
N ILE A 89 10.56 -16.20 20.88
CA ILE A 89 11.92 -16.75 20.97
C ILE A 89 12.23 -17.00 22.43
N ASN A 90 12.61 -18.23 22.75
CA ASN A 90 13.09 -18.59 24.07
C ASN A 90 14.57 -18.24 24.20
N ILE A 91 14.90 -17.70 25.35
CA ILE A 91 16.22 -17.26 25.73
C ILE A 91 16.62 -18.03 26.98
N LYS A 92 17.63 -18.87 26.88
CA LYS A 92 18.21 -19.60 27.99
C LYS A 92 19.54 -18.96 28.36
N ASN A 93 19.65 -18.48 29.58
CA ASN A 93 20.86 -17.86 30.10
C ASN A 93 21.75 -18.90 30.80
N ASN A 94 22.83 -19.31 30.16
CA ASN A 94 23.82 -20.23 30.73
C ASN A 94 24.99 -19.47 31.41
N SER A 95 24.82 -18.16 31.71
CA SER A 95 25.80 -17.37 32.42
C SER A 95 25.52 -17.29 33.91
N THR A 96 26.48 -16.86 34.69
CA THR A 96 26.34 -16.68 36.17
C THR A 96 25.75 -15.33 36.56
N THR A 97 25.44 -14.47 35.59
CA THR A 97 24.88 -13.12 35.78
C THR A 97 23.59 -12.96 34.99
N ASN A 98 22.77 -11.98 35.39
CA ASN A 98 21.55 -11.68 34.65
C ASN A 98 21.91 -11.20 33.24
N THR A 99 21.20 -11.72 32.24
CA THR A 99 21.27 -11.26 30.86
C THR A 99 20.05 -10.39 30.56
N VAL A 100 20.27 -9.16 30.09
CA VAL A 100 19.23 -8.23 29.70
C VAL A 100 19.11 -8.19 28.19
N ILE A 101 17.96 -8.55 27.68
CA ILE A 101 17.60 -8.40 26.27
C ILE A 101 16.66 -7.19 26.18
N ALA A 102 17.16 -6.10 25.65
CA ALA A 102 16.37 -4.89 25.48
C ALA A 102 15.47 -4.96 24.25
N ALA A 103 14.35 -4.25 24.28
CA ALA A 103 13.55 -3.99 23.09
C ALA A 103 14.44 -3.30 22.02
N GLY A 104 14.23 -3.63 20.76
CA GLY A 104 15.09 -3.17 19.66
C GLY A 104 16.34 -4.02 19.43
N ARG A 105 16.66 -4.99 20.30
CA ARG A 105 17.79 -5.88 20.12
C ARG A 105 17.67 -6.69 18.83
N ARG A 106 18.77 -6.78 18.08
CA ARG A 106 18.80 -7.49 16.79
C ARG A 106 19.30 -8.92 16.97
N LEU A 107 18.54 -9.85 16.42
CA LEU A 107 18.81 -11.28 16.40
C LEU A 107 18.97 -11.72 14.95
N LEU A 108 19.71 -12.80 14.73
CA LEU A 108 19.91 -13.42 13.42
C LEU A 108 19.30 -14.82 13.41
N ASP A 109 18.57 -15.13 12.36
CA ASP A 109 18.14 -16.51 12.11
C ASP A 109 19.21 -17.32 11.35
N SER A 110 18.91 -18.57 11.07
CA SER A 110 19.80 -19.48 10.34
C SER A 110 20.08 -19.05 8.89
N LYS A 111 19.27 -18.13 8.35
CA LYS A 111 19.43 -17.56 7.01
C LYS A 111 20.12 -16.19 7.04
N SER A 112 20.56 -15.74 8.21
CA SER A 112 21.15 -14.41 8.46
C SER A 112 20.16 -13.25 8.28
N HIS A 113 18.85 -13.50 8.33
CA HIS A 113 17.87 -12.43 8.37
C HIS A 113 17.80 -11.81 9.76
N ILE A 114 17.63 -10.50 9.81
CA ILE A 114 17.56 -9.74 11.05
C ILE A 114 16.14 -9.80 11.62
N TRP A 115 16.07 -10.10 12.90
CA TRP A 115 14.87 -10.07 13.71
C TRP A 115 15.06 -9.08 14.84
N GLN A 116 14.10 -8.22 15.05
CA GLN A 116 14.13 -7.21 16.11
C GLN A 116 13.21 -7.62 17.25
N VAL A 117 13.75 -7.58 18.46
CA VAL A 117 12.98 -7.84 19.69
C VAL A 117 12.02 -6.68 19.94
N ILE A 118 10.73 -6.98 20.15
CA ILE A 118 9.70 -5.98 20.42
C ILE A 118 9.63 -5.69 21.93
N ASP A 119 9.58 -6.75 22.73
CA ASP A 119 9.47 -6.71 24.19
C ASP A 119 10.77 -7.19 24.83
N GLY A 120 11.34 -6.38 25.69
CA GLY A 120 12.57 -6.75 26.40
C GLY A 120 12.31 -7.72 27.55
N ALA A 121 13.32 -8.52 27.89
CA ALA A 121 13.28 -9.41 29.07
C ALA A 121 14.63 -9.41 29.80
N THR A 122 14.57 -9.61 31.12
CA THR A 122 15.74 -9.89 31.96
C THR A 122 15.71 -11.35 32.36
N VAL A 123 16.76 -12.10 32.02
CA VAL A 123 16.86 -13.53 32.25
C VAL A 123 17.88 -13.79 33.35
N ALA A 124 17.46 -14.37 34.46
CA ALA A 124 18.33 -14.76 35.58
C ALA A 124 19.28 -15.88 35.15
N PRO A 125 20.38 -16.12 35.90
CA PRO A 125 21.25 -17.27 35.68
C PRO A 125 20.49 -18.59 35.66
N ASP A 126 20.83 -19.47 34.74
CA ASP A 126 20.21 -20.80 34.53
C ASP A 126 18.69 -20.77 34.29
N ALA A 127 18.11 -19.60 34.03
CA ALA A 127 16.68 -19.46 33.76
C ALA A 127 16.39 -19.34 32.25
N VAL A 128 15.12 -19.54 31.90
CA VAL A 128 14.57 -19.35 30.56
C VAL A 128 13.52 -18.26 30.61
N ALA A 129 13.56 -17.33 29.66
CA ALA A 129 12.52 -16.37 29.41
C ALA A 129 12.17 -16.33 27.91
N SER A 130 11.02 -15.79 27.56
CA SER A 130 10.64 -15.63 26.16
C SER A 130 10.46 -14.17 25.80
N VAL A 131 10.82 -13.83 24.57
CA VAL A 131 10.61 -12.51 23.96
C VAL A 131 9.91 -12.65 22.62
N THR A 132 9.21 -11.60 22.23
CA THR A 132 8.61 -11.51 20.89
C THR A 132 9.59 -10.83 19.96
N ALA A 133 9.87 -11.44 18.82
CA ALA A 133 10.68 -10.86 17.76
C ALA A 133 9.90 -10.76 16.45
N ILE A 134 10.17 -9.71 15.70
CA ILE A 134 9.61 -9.42 14.38
C ILE A 134 10.74 -9.38 13.36
N GLN A 135 10.53 -9.99 12.20
CA GLN A 135 11.48 -9.85 11.11
C GLN A 135 11.38 -8.45 10.52
N HIS A 136 12.39 -7.64 10.76
CA HIS A 136 12.36 -6.24 10.43
C HIS A 136 13.78 -5.73 10.19
N GLU A 137 13.99 -5.25 8.98
CA GLU A 137 15.20 -4.58 8.60
C GLU A 137 14.88 -3.19 8.07
N SER A 138 15.85 -2.29 8.07
CA SER A 138 15.69 -0.94 7.56
C SER A 138 16.87 -0.50 6.72
N LYS A 139 16.57 0.25 5.64
CA LYS A 139 17.53 0.91 4.77
C LYS A 139 17.17 2.38 4.68
N THR A 140 18.12 3.26 4.92
CA THR A 140 17.91 4.71 4.83
C THR A 140 18.39 5.23 3.48
N LEU A 141 17.58 6.03 2.85
CA LEU A 141 17.86 6.75 1.61
C LEU A 141 17.78 8.25 1.89
N THR A 142 18.87 8.97 1.71
CA THR A 142 18.86 10.43 1.81
C THR A 142 18.52 11.05 0.44
N HIS A 143 17.48 11.86 0.41
CA HIS A 143 17.04 12.60 -0.79
C HIS A 143 17.23 14.09 -0.59
N THR A 144 17.82 14.77 -1.59
CA THR A 144 17.94 16.23 -1.62
C THR A 144 16.93 16.81 -2.60
N VAL A 145 16.13 17.75 -2.14
CA VAL A 145 15.08 18.40 -2.92
C VAL A 145 15.70 19.21 -4.06
N SER A 146 15.35 18.89 -5.29
CA SER A 146 15.90 19.49 -6.51
C SER A 146 15.17 20.76 -6.97
N SER A 147 13.93 20.96 -6.49
CA SER A 147 13.12 22.14 -6.83
C SER A 147 12.01 22.35 -5.83
N THR A 148 11.73 23.59 -5.45
CA THR A 148 10.52 23.92 -4.67
C THR A 148 9.32 23.92 -5.59
N ARG A 149 8.38 23.00 -5.37
CA ARG A 149 7.12 22.91 -6.14
C ARG A 149 6.04 22.25 -5.31
N ASN A 150 4.81 22.61 -5.60
CA ASN A 150 3.64 21.97 -5.04
C ASN A 150 3.56 20.49 -5.45
N PHE A 151 3.08 19.64 -4.54
CA PHE A 151 2.99 18.20 -4.74
C PHE A 151 4.33 17.60 -5.19
N TYR A 152 5.42 18.02 -4.50
CA TYR A 152 6.74 17.45 -4.75
C TYR A 152 6.72 15.94 -4.47
N LYS A 153 7.27 15.15 -5.40
CA LYS A 153 7.23 13.69 -5.31
C LYS A 153 8.64 13.11 -5.25
N ILE A 154 8.84 12.17 -4.35
CA ILE A 154 10.06 11.37 -4.26
C ILE A 154 9.69 9.93 -4.57
N GLN A 155 10.30 9.36 -5.60
CA GLN A 155 10.10 7.95 -5.93
C GLN A 155 10.84 7.09 -4.92
N ILE A 156 10.16 6.08 -4.37
CA ILE A 156 10.77 5.05 -3.54
C ILE A 156 11.44 4.04 -4.48
N PRO A 157 12.75 3.77 -4.32
CA PRO A 157 13.43 2.77 -5.12
C PRO A 157 12.87 1.38 -4.83
N GLU A 158 12.93 0.52 -5.82
CA GLU A 158 12.64 -0.89 -5.62
C GLU A 158 13.67 -1.51 -4.65
N LEU A 159 13.21 -2.37 -3.79
CA LEU A 159 14.04 -3.15 -2.90
C LEU A 159 14.72 -4.29 -3.68
N ASP A 160 15.68 -4.94 -3.05
CA ASP A 160 16.33 -6.12 -3.62
C ASP A 160 15.33 -7.29 -3.75
N ILE A 161 15.69 -8.30 -4.52
CA ILE A 161 14.89 -9.52 -4.72
C ILE A 161 14.57 -10.14 -3.35
N ASP A 162 13.34 -10.57 -3.17
CA ASP A 162 12.81 -11.16 -1.93
C ASP A 162 12.71 -10.20 -0.72
N GLN A 163 12.90 -8.91 -0.92
CA GLN A 163 12.63 -7.89 0.08
C GLN A 163 11.30 -7.19 -0.20
N TYR A 164 10.44 -7.13 0.81
CA TYR A 164 9.10 -6.57 0.72
C TYR A 164 8.92 -5.44 1.73
N LEU A 165 8.49 -4.30 1.24
CA LEU A 165 8.30 -3.11 2.05
C LEU A 165 7.16 -3.32 3.07
N THR A 166 7.41 -2.91 4.32
CA THR A 166 6.44 -3.00 5.42
C THR A 166 6.00 -1.63 5.91
N GLN A 167 6.89 -0.64 5.85
CA GLN A 167 6.63 0.72 6.32
C GLN A 167 7.65 1.68 5.68
N ILE A 168 7.24 2.93 5.52
CA ILE A 168 8.10 4.04 5.13
C ILE A 168 8.03 5.10 6.23
N GLU A 169 9.18 5.64 6.61
CA GLU A 169 9.28 6.80 7.48
C GLU A 169 10.04 7.90 6.75
N VAL A 170 9.59 9.14 6.90
CA VAL A 170 10.25 10.30 6.32
C VAL A 170 10.70 11.20 7.46
N ILE A 171 12.00 11.48 7.50
CA ILE A 171 12.64 12.28 8.55
C ILE A 171 13.32 13.46 7.88
N ARG A 172 13.03 14.67 8.33
CA ARG A 172 13.75 15.85 7.87
C ARG A 172 15.14 15.88 8.49
N THR A 173 16.19 15.86 7.67
CA THR A 173 17.58 15.69 8.15
C THR A 173 18.05 16.85 9.01
N THR A 174 17.57 18.08 8.76
CA THR A 174 18.03 19.31 9.41
C THR A 174 17.76 19.32 10.91
N ASP A 175 16.63 18.85 11.36
CA ASP A 175 16.16 18.90 12.74
C ASP A 175 15.75 17.53 13.28
N GLN A 176 15.94 16.48 12.48
CA GLN A 176 15.59 15.10 12.82
C GLN A 176 14.11 14.91 13.17
N ILE A 177 13.24 15.80 12.64
CA ILE A 177 11.80 15.67 12.85
C ILE A 177 11.25 14.61 11.91
N LYS A 178 10.57 13.62 12.48
CA LYS A 178 9.82 12.62 11.75
C LYS A 178 8.50 13.22 11.28
N LEU A 179 8.26 13.20 9.97
CA LEU A 179 7.01 13.65 9.38
C LEU A 179 5.91 12.61 9.64
N THR A 180 4.68 13.10 9.77
CA THR A 180 3.51 12.24 9.95
C THR A 180 2.96 11.82 8.58
N GLN A 181 2.62 10.55 8.43
CA GLN A 181 1.95 10.08 7.24
C GLN A 181 0.48 10.51 7.28
N ALA A 182 0.06 11.35 6.34
CA ALA A 182 -1.34 11.70 6.14
C ALA A 182 -1.96 10.74 5.12
N GLN A 183 -3.17 10.27 5.39
CA GLN A 183 -3.94 9.50 4.41
C GLN A 183 -4.46 10.40 3.28
N ARG A 184 -4.84 11.63 3.64
CA ARG A 184 -5.31 12.67 2.72
C ARG A 184 -4.82 14.03 3.20
N PHE A 185 -4.37 14.88 2.28
CA PHE A 185 -3.98 16.26 2.61
C PHE A 185 -5.16 17.14 3.06
N ASN A 186 -6.38 16.79 2.72
CA ASN A 186 -7.57 17.58 3.07
C ASN A 186 -7.75 17.81 4.58
N ASN A 187 -7.13 16.96 5.41
CA ASN A 187 -7.20 17.05 6.86
C ASN A 187 -5.93 17.62 7.50
N SER A 188 -5.02 18.17 6.68
CA SER A 188 -3.77 18.76 7.17
C SER A 188 -3.80 20.28 7.04
N GLU A 189 -3.19 20.97 8.02
CA GLU A 189 -3.05 22.42 8.01
C GLU A 189 -1.90 22.87 7.09
N PRO A 190 -1.93 24.10 6.58
CA PRO A 190 -0.82 24.67 5.83
C PRO A 190 0.48 24.67 6.65
N GLY A 191 1.56 24.12 6.09
CA GLY A 191 2.87 24.02 6.74
C GLY A 191 3.02 22.86 7.73
N GLU A 192 1.99 22.08 7.96
CA GLU A 192 2.07 20.87 8.79
C GLU A 192 3.03 19.85 8.16
N LEU A 193 3.95 19.29 8.98
CA LEU A 193 4.98 18.35 8.54
C LEU A 193 4.38 16.96 8.29
N VAL A 194 3.64 16.85 7.22
CA VAL A 194 2.98 15.62 6.76
C VAL A 194 3.42 15.26 5.36
N TYR A 195 3.35 13.97 5.06
CA TYR A 195 3.53 13.43 3.71
C TYR A 195 2.43 12.43 3.39
N HIS A 196 2.15 12.27 2.12
CA HIS A 196 1.22 11.26 1.61
C HIS A 196 1.99 10.19 0.86
N LEU A 197 1.52 8.95 0.92
CA LEU A 197 2.07 7.84 0.12
C LEU A 197 1.07 7.49 -0.96
N MET A 198 1.53 7.46 -2.19
CA MET A 198 0.72 7.06 -3.34
C MET A 198 1.40 5.94 -4.12
N SER A 199 0.60 5.11 -4.76
CA SER A 199 1.04 4.05 -5.66
C SER A 199 0.74 4.43 -7.09
N ASP A 200 1.67 4.18 -8.02
CA ASP A 200 1.44 4.31 -9.47
C ASP A 200 0.86 3.02 -10.08
N GLU A 201 0.56 3.04 -11.37
CA GLU A 201 0.02 1.89 -12.12
C GLU A 201 0.93 0.65 -12.11
N SER A 202 2.21 0.84 -11.83
CA SER A 202 3.20 -0.24 -11.69
C SER A 202 3.38 -0.68 -10.24
N MET A 203 2.50 -0.26 -9.32
CA MET A 203 2.58 -0.49 -7.87
C MET A 203 3.85 0.07 -7.21
N ARG A 204 4.54 1.03 -7.85
CA ARG A 204 5.66 1.75 -7.25
C ARG A 204 5.14 2.82 -6.33
N LEU A 205 5.82 2.99 -5.20
CA LEU A 205 5.43 3.95 -4.18
C LEU A 205 6.16 5.27 -4.36
N TRP A 206 5.44 6.33 -4.03
CA TRP A 206 5.92 7.71 -4.06
C TRP A 206 5.57 8.40 -2.74
N VAL A 207 6.51 9.13 -2.20
CA VAL A 207 6.25 10.12 -1.14
C VAL A 207 5.84 11.42 -1.82
N GLU A 208 4.68 11.93 -1.51
CA GLU A 208 4.15 13.19 -2.03
C GLU A 208 4.01 14.20 -0.89
N PHE A 209 4.43 15.44 -1.15
CA PHE A 209 4.31 16.55 -0.22
C PHE A 209 3.12 17.44 -0.56
N GLY A 210 2.84 18.42 0.29
CA GLY A 210 1.63 19.23 0.24
C GLY A 210 1.58 20.32 -0.82
N LEU A 211 0.67 21.24 -0.60
CA LEU A 211 0.37 22.41 -1.44
C LEU A 211 0.58 23.69 -0.63
N THR A 212 1.36 24.62 -1.16
CA THR A 212 1.67 25.91 -0.53
C THR A 212 0.41 26.64 -0.06
N ASP A 213 0.39 27.09 1.20
CA ASP A 213 -0.67 27.89 1.84
C ASP A 213 -2.05 27.21 1.88
N VAL A 214 -2.16 25.93 1.51
CA VAL A 214 -3.43 25.20 1.48
C VAL A 214 -3.40 23.99 2.39
N ALA A 215 -2.43 23.07 2.23
CA ALA A 215 -2.40 21.82 2.98
C ALA A 215 -0.99 21.21 3.01
N GLY A 216 -0.57 20.77 4.19
CA GLY A 216 0.69 20.07 4.39
C GLY A 216 1.93 20.93 4.14
N TYR A 217 3.08 20.29 4.05
CA TYR A 217 4.39 20.91 3.92
C TYR A 217 4.89 20.87 2.46
N VAL A 218 5.47 21.97 1.97
CA VAL A 218 6.15 22.02 0.68
C VAL A 218 7.65 22.17 0.91
N PRO A 219 8.48 21.21 0.46
CA PRO A 219 9.92 21.24 0.68
C PRO A 219 10.61 22.37 -0.08
N ASN A 220 11.64 22.95 0.55
CA ASN A 220 12.46 23.99 -0.07
C ASN A 220 13.59 23.35 -0.91
N LEU A 221 14.07 24.10 -1.91
CA LEU A 221 15.24 23.70 -2.70
C LEU A 221 16.45 23.45 -1.79
N GLY A 222 17.10 22.31 -1.96
CA GLY A 222 18.28 21.90 -1.20
C GLY A 222 17.98 21.27 0.16
N GLU A 223 16.73 21.23 0.60
CA GLU A 223 16.33 20.54 1.82
C GLU A 223 16.54 19.03 1.70
N GLN A 224 16.91 18.37 2.79
CA GLN A 224 17.22 16.94 2.78
C GLN A 224 16.25 16.16 3.66
N PHE A 225 15.84 15.01 3.16
CA PHE A 225 15.00 14.04 3.85
C PHE A 225 15.67 12.67 3.86
N ASP A 226 15.70 12.05 5.02
CA ASP A 226 16.04 10.65 5.20
C ASP A 226 14.77 9.82 5.12
N ILE A 227 14.68 8.99 4.10
CA ILE A 227 13.58 8.08 3.88
C ILE A 227 14.03 6.71 4.39
N VAL A 228 13.45 6.28 5.49
CA VAL A 228 13.73 5.00 6.11
C VAL A 228 12.74 3.98 5.57
N LEU A 229 13.24 3.04 4.81
CA LEU A 229 12.48 1.94 4.23
C LEU A 229 12.60 0.73 5.16
N HIS A 230 11.51 0.33 5.77
CA HIS A 230 11.43 -0.89 6.57
C HIS A 230 10.95 -2.04 5.69
N TYR A 231 11.62 -3.17 5.74
CA TYR A 231 11.32 -4.31 4.88
C TYR A 231 11.42 -5.65 5.61
N THR A 232 10.83 -6.66 5.02
CA THR A 232 10.83 -8.06 5.46
C THR A 232 11.09 -8.98 4.27
N TYR A 233 11.48 -10.22 4.53
CA TYR A 233 11.64 -11.26 3.52
C TYR A 233 10.36 -12.07 3.28
N GLY A 234 9.21 -11.55 3.74
CA GLY A 234 7.90 -12.18 3.54
C GLY A 234 7.58 -13.30 4.52
N PRO A 235 6.65 -14.19 4.16
CA PRO A 235 6.22 -15.26 5.05
C PRO A 235 7.36 -16.20 5.42
N THR A 236 7.54 -16.44 6.70
CA THR A 236 8.59 -17.34 7.20
C THR A 236 7.96 -18.44 8.02
N SER A 237 8.30 -19.69 7.68
CA SER A 237 8.00 -20.87 8.48
C SER A 237 9.30 -21.45 9.01
N MET A 238 9.39 -21.61 10.31
CA MET A 238 10.53 -22.23 10.99
C MET A 238 10.05 -23.39 11.84
N ALA A 239 10.92 -24.36 12.05
CA ALA A 239 10.64 -25.40 13.04
C ALA A 239 10.82 -24.85 14.46
N SER A 240 10.05 -25.36 15.41
CA SER A 240 10.32 -25.13 16.84
C SER A 240 11.75 -25.55 17.16
N ALA A 241 12.40 -24.84 18.06
CA ALA A 241 13.81 -25.01 18.43
C ALA A 241 14.84 -24.67 17.35
N THR A 242 14.44 -23.96 16.24
CA THR A 242 15.42 -23.39 15.31
C THR A 242 16.31 -22.39 16.06
N PRO A 243 17.67 -22.50 15.96
CA PRO A 243 18.56 -21.63 16.69
C PRO A 243 18.56 -20.22 16.12
N PHE A 244 18.67 -19.23 17.01
CA PHE A 244 18.95 -17.84 16.71
C PHE A 244 20.31 -17.43 17.28
N GLY A 245 20.91 -16.40 16.70
CA GLY A 245 22.11 -15.77 17.21
C GLY A 245 21.90 -14.29 17.49
N PHE A 246 22.79 -13.69 18.26
CA PHE A 246 22.88 -12.23 18.32
C PHE A 246 23.68 -11.70 17.14
N GLU A 247 23.37 -10.51 16.67
CA GLU A 247 24.20 -9.83 15.68
C GLU A 247 25.60 -9.55 16.32
N TYR A 248 26.67 -9.98 15.63
CA TYR A 248 28.03 -9.97 16.17
C TYR A 248 28.51 -8.61 16.69
N SER A 249 28.14 -7.52 16.01
CA SER A 249 28.54 -6.17 16.38
C SER A 249 27.99 -5.69 17.72
N PHE A 250 26.99 -6.40 18.27
CA PHE A 250 26.29 -6.04 19.50
C PHE A 250 26.34 -7.15 20.57
N ALA A 251 27.03 -8.24 20.31
CA ALA A 251 27.13 -9.33 21.25
C ALA A 251 28.08 -9.01 22.42
N SER A 252 27.59 -9.13 23.66
CA SER A 252 28.39 -9.04 24.87
C SER A 252 28.96 -10.41 25.27
N GLU A 253 29.89 -10.45 26.23
CA GLU A 253 30.40 -11.73 26.76
C GLU A 253 29.31 -12.60 27.40
N THR A 254 28.29 -11.97 27.99
CA THR A 254 27.11 -12.68 28.53
C THR A 254 26.25 -13.25 27.40
N ASP A 255 26.10 -12.52 26.28
CA ASP A 255 25.33 -12.97 25.13
C ASP A 255 25.93 -14.25 24.50
N LYS A 256 27.25 -14.39 24.53
CA LYS A 256 27.92 -15.60 24.03
C LYS A 256 27.60 -16.88 24.81
N ARG A 257 27.11 -16.73 26.05
CA ARG A 257 26.65 -17.82 26.91
C ARG A 257 25.14 -17.98 26.94
N THR A 258 24.43 -17.26 26.07
CA THR A 258 22.98 -17.29 25.99
C THR A 258 22.58 -18.08 24.75
N GLU A 259 21.71 -19.05 24.92
CA GLU A 259 21.11 -19.82 23.83
C GLU A 259 19.75 -19.22 23.46
N LEU A 260 19.53 -19.05 22.18
CA LEU A 260 18.30 -18.50 21.62
C LEU A 260 17.70 -19.50 20.65
N PHE A 261 16.39 -19.78 20.78
CA PHE A 261 15.70 -20.69 19.88
C PHE A 261 14.22 -20.33 19.70
N ALA A 262 13.73 -20.59 18.48
CA ALA A 262 12.33 -20.38 18.14
C ALA A 262 11.42 -21.24 19.03
N GLU A 263 10.38 -20.65 19.59
CA GLU A 263 9.36 -21.35 20.38
C GLU A 263 8.09 -21.55 19.55
N THR A 264 7.38 -20.46 19.28
CA THR A 264 6.06 -20.49 18.65
C THR A 264 5.92 -19.37 17.65
N GLN A 265 5.34 -19.68 16.51
CA GLN A 265 4.97 -18.67 15.51
C GLN A 265 3.72 -17.90 15.96
N LEU A 266 3.84 -16.58 16.09
CA LEU A 266 2.74 -15.71 16.44
C LEU A 266 2.02 -15.18 15.19
N ALA A 267 2.80 -14.92 14.11
CA ALA A 267 2.28 -14.56 12.81
C ALA A 267 3.21 -15.06 11.71
N ALA A 268 2.65 -15.65 10.67
CA ALA A 268 3.43 -16.16 9.54
C ALA A 268 4.04 -15.05 8.66
N GLY A 269 3.51 -13.85 8.75
CA GLY A 269 3.75 -12.81 7.78
C GLY A 269 2.89 -12.99 6.51
N ALA A 270 2.92 -11.99 5.63
CA ALA A 270 2.25 -12.06 4.33
C ALA A 270 3.01 -11.23 3.30
N LEU A 271 2.95 -11.65 2.05
CA LEU A 271 3.40 -10.84 0.92
C LEU A 271 2.55 -9.57 0.76
N PRO A 272 3.04 -8.54 0.05
CA PRO A 272 2.21 -7.41 -0.31
C PRO A 272 0.98 -7.88 -1.08
N PRO A 273 -0.19 -7.25 -0.88
CA PRO A 273 -1.39 -7.62 -1.63
C PRO A 273 -1.17 -7.35 -3.12
N ASN A 274 -1.57 -8.30 -3.96
CA ASN A 274 -1.57 -8.12 -5.40
C ASN A 274 -2.78 -7.27 -5.84
N ILE A 275 -2.83 -6.89 -7.13
CA ILE A 275 -3.89 -6.02 -7.66
C ILE A 275 -5.30 -6.61 -7.51
N VAL A 276 -5.43 -7.93 -7.55
CA VAL A 276 -6.72 -8.62 -7.38
C VAL A 276 -7.19 -8.53 -5.93
N GLU A 277 -6.28 -8.77 -4.98
CA GLU A 277 -6.54 -8.62 -3.56
C GLU A 277 -6.82 -7.15 -3.19
N MET A 278 -6.08 -6.20 -3.79
CA MET A 278 -6.34 -4.77 -3.61
C MET A 278 -7.73 -4.39 -4.13
N ARG A 279 -8.15 -4.92 -5.27
CA ARG A 279 -9.49 -4.73 -5.83
C ARG A 279 -10.58 -5.24 -4.87
N GLU A 280 -10.37 -6.40 -4.25
CA GLU A 280 -11.28 -6.94 -3.26
C GLU A 280 -11.35 -6.03 -2.02
N ILE A 281 -10.21 -5.63 -1.49
CA ILE A 281 -10.14 -4.75 -0.31
C ILE A 281 -10.80 -3.40 -0.58
N THR A 282 -10.58 -2.80 -1.75
CA THR A 282 -11.10 -1.49 -2.11
C THR A 282 -12.58 -1.50 -2.50
N SER A 283 -13.14 -2.67 -2.85
CA SER A 283 -14.56 -2.80 -3.15
C SER A 283 -15.46 -2.51 -1.94
N PHE A 284 -14.90 -2.54 -0.74
CA PHE A 284 -15.61 -2.19 0.48
C PHE A 284 -15.45 -0.69 0.82
N PRO A 285 -16.49 -0.06 1.39
CA PRO A 285 -16.40 1.31 1.86
C PRO A 285 -15.27 1.46 2.88
N SER A 286 -14.64 2.63 2.93
CA SER A 286 -13.53 2.89 3.84
C SER A 286 -14.00 2.90 5.30
N ILE A 287 -13.37 2.09 6.13
CA ILE A 287 -13.59 2.04 7.59
C ILE A 287 -13.17 3.36 8.27
N TYR A 288 -12.37 4.18 7.59
CA TYR A 288 -11.79 5.41 8.10
C TYR A 288 -12.62 6.67 7.78
N ASP A 289 -13.79 6.51 7.16
CA ASP A 289 -14.72 7.62 7.03
C ASP A 289 -15.44 7.76 8.37
N GLU A 290 -14.97 8.71 9.20
CA GLU A 290 -15.39 8.90 10.60
C GLU A 290 -16.89 9.11 10.79
N ASN A 291 -17.67 9.18 9.71
CA ASN A 291 -19.06 9.62 9.74
C ASN A 291 -20.13 8.55 9.53
N ALA A 292 -19.80 7.34 9.12
CA ALA A 292 -20.83 6.29 9.04
C ALA A 292 -20.21 4.87 8.98
N VAL A 293 -20.38 4.10 10.02
CA VAL A 293 -20.22 2.64 9.96
C VAL A 293 -21.48 2.07 9.31
N TYR A 294 -21.41 1.74 8.01
CA TYR A 294 -22.51 1.04 7.35
C TYR A 294 -22.56 -0.42 7.84
N MET A 295 -23.77 -1.01 7.87
CA MET A 295 -23.94 -2.41 8.30
C MET A 295 -23.08 -3.39 7.51
N ALA A 296 -22.81 -3.11 6.23
CA ALA A 296 -21.91 -3.92 5.39
C ALA A 296 -20.45 -3.86 5.87
N GLU A 297 -19.97 -2.70 6.33
CA GLU A 297 -18.64 -2.54 6.91
C GLU A 297 -18.51 -3.28 8.24
N PHE A 298 -19.56 -3.21 9.05
CA PHE A 298 -19.60 -3.93 10.32
C PHE A 298 -19.59 -5.45 10.10
N GLN A 299 -20.33 -5.96 9.13
CA GLN A 299 -20.29 -7.37 8.74
C GLN A 299 -18.93 -7.78 8.21
N PHE A 300 -18.29 -6.95 7.40
CA PHE A 300 -16.95 -7.20 6.88
C PHE A 300 -15.89 -7.22 7.99
N LEU A 301 -15.95 -6.25 8.90
CA LEU A 301 -15.08 -6.22 10.08
C LEU A 301 -15.28 -7.45 10.97
N LEU A 302 -16.53 -7.83 11.23
CA LEU A 302 -16.85 -9.05 11.98
C LEU A 302 -16.33 -10.30 11.28
N THR A 303 -16.50 -10.42 9.97
CA THR A 303 -16.05 -11.59 9.21
C THR A 303 -14.53 -11.70 9.19
N ARG A 304 -13.83 -10.57 9.08
CA ARG A 304 -12.37 -10.53 9.01
C ARG A 304 -11.68 -10.62 10.38
N THR A 305 -12.28 -10.06 11.43
CA THR A 305 -11.77 -10.13 12.80
C THR A 305 -12.26 -11.37 13.55
N CYS A 306 -13.39 -11.94 13.15
CA CYS A 306 -14.08 -13.03 13.83
C CYS A 306 -13.97 -14.41 13.18
N THR A 307 -13.02 -14.61 12.24
CA THR A 307 -12.65 -16.01 11.90
C THR A 307 -12.15 -16.78 13.11
N VAL A 308 -11.80 -16.08 14.19
CA VAL A 308 -11.40 -16.66 15.49
C VAL A 308 -12.58 -16.73 16.48
N CYS A 309 -13.59 -15.88 16.37
CA CYS A 309 -14.73 -15.88 17.34
C CYS A 309 -15.89 -16.77 16.94
N LEU A 310 -16.06 -17.14 15.67
CA LEU A 310 -17.13 -18.06 15.26
C LEU A 310 -16.86 -19.53 15.66
N SER A 311 -15.63 -19.88 16.03
CA SER A 311 -15.32 -21.19 16.63
C SER A 311 -15.60 -21.27 18.14
N LEU A 312 -15.93 -20.16 18.80
CA LEU A 312 -16.18 -20.10 20.25
C LEU A 312 -17.65 -19.92 20.63
N CYS A 313 -18.56 -19.81 19.66
CA CYS A 313 -20.00 -19.69 19.90
C CYS A 313 -20.82 -20.91 19.46
N VAL A 314 -20.16 -22.06 19.20
CA VAL A 314 -20.83 -23.36 18.97
C VAL A 314 -20.24 -24.36 19.94
N GLU A 315 -20.51 -24.17 21.23
CA GLU A 315 -20.59 -25.17 22.27
C GLU A 315 -21.69 -24.78 23.24
#